data_d0723f386cc3460f89be0132ca406f40
#
_entry.id   d0723f386cc3460f89be0132ca406f40
#
_cell.length_a   1.000
_cell.length_b   1.000
_cell.length_c   1.000
_cell.angle_alpha   90.00
_cell.angle_beta   90.00
_cell.angle_gamma   90.00
#
_symmetry.space_group_name_H-M   'P 1'
#
loop_
_entity.id
_entity.type
_entity.pdbx_description
1 polymer ?
#
loop_
_entity_poly.entity_id
_entity_poly.type
_entity_poly.pdbx_seq_one_letter_code
_entity_poly.pdbx_strand_id
1 'polypeptide(L)'
;METELLNIESVSSEQKAAALRKAGEIIREGGLVAFPTETVYGLGADALNAEAAAKIYAAKGRPSDNPLIVHIHDISQVYEIAEEVPDEAKAVMEKFWPGPLTIILNKKSCV
;
A
#
# COMPACT_ATOMS: atom_id res chain seq x y z
N MET A 1 -13.92 12.07 -13.67
CA MET A 1 -13.36 11.53 -12.42
C MET A 1 -13.43 12.60 -11.34
N GLU A 2 -14.01 12.27 -10.21
CA GLU A 2 -14.05 13.16 -9.06
C GLU A 2 -12.92 12.82 -8.09
N THR A 3 -12.19 13.82 -7.65
CA THR A 3 -11.15 13.67 -6.66
C THR A 3 -11.59 14.33 -5.36
N GLU A 4 -11.60 13.56 -4.30
CA GLU A 4 -11.94 14.03 -2.96
C GLU A 4 -10.67 14.33 -2.18
N LEU A 5 -10.61 15.50 -1.54
CA LEU A 5 -9.50 15.88 -0.68
C LEU A 5 -9.85 15.55 0.77
N LEU A 6 -9.04 14.68 1.38
CA LEU A 6 -9.19 14.28 2.78
C LEU A 6 -8.07 14.94 3.59
N ASN A 7 -8.41 15.93 4.43
CA ASN A 7 -7.44 16.64 5.25
C ASN A 7 -7.16 15.84 6.53
N ILE A 8 -5.89 15.54 6.79
CA ILE A 8 -5.44 14.82 7.99
C ILE A 8 -4.51 15.68 8.86
N GLU A 9 -4.23 16.91 8.42
CA GLU A 9 -3.43 17.87 9.19
C GLU A 9 -4.34 18.91 9.83
N SER A 10 -3.97 19.37 11.02
CA SER A 10 -4.70 20.43 11.73
C SER A 10 -6.18 20.10 11.99
N VAL A 11 -6.48 18.80 12.15
CA VAL A 11 -7.83 18.31 12.45
C VAL A 11 -7.79 17.50 13.75
N SER A 12 -8.95 17.25 14.34
CA SER A 12 -9.04 16.42 15.54
C SER A 12 -8.66 14.98 15.26
N SER A 13 -8.33 14.21 16.31
CA SER A 13 -8.03 12.78 16.18
C SER A 13 -9.20 12.01 15.56
N GLU A 14 -10.43 12.39 15.91
CA GLU A 14 -11.63 11.77 15.36
C GLU A 14 -11.80 12.05 13.88
N GLN A 15 -11.55 13.30 13.47
CA GLN A 15 -11.62 13.69 12.06
C GLN A 15 -10.54 13.01 11.24
N LYS A 16 -9.32 12.87 11.80
CA LYS A 16 -8.23 12.16 11.14
C LYS A 16 -8.57 10.68 10.96
N ALA A 17 -9.11 10.05 12.01
CA ALA A 17 -9.51 8.63 11.95
C ALA A 17 -10.61 8.41 10.91
N ALA A 18 -11.58 9.33 10.82
CA ALA A 18 -12.65 9.26 9.82
C ALA A 18 -12.10 9.39 8.40
N ALA A 19 -11.16 10.33 8.18
CA ALA A 19 -10.52 10.52 6.89
C ALA A 19 -9.73 9.29 6.45
N LEU A 20 -8.96 8.68 7.36
CA LEU A 20 -8.19 7.47 7.07
C LEU A 20 -9.10 6.28 6.79
N ARG A 21 -10.22 6.17 7.50
CA ARG A 21 -11.21 5.12 7.26
C ARG A 21 -11.83 5.27 5.87
N LYS A 22 -12.16 6.50 5.48
CA LYS A 22 -12.69 6.80 4.16
C LYS A 22 -11.69 6.42 3.07
N ALA A 23 -10.41 6.76 3.27
CA ALA A 23 -9.34 6.39 2.33
C ALA A 23 -9.24 4.87 2.19
N GLY A 24 -9.31 4.13 3.30
CA GLY A 24 -9.31 2.67 3.30
C GLY A 24 -10.49 2.07 2.53
N GLU A 25 -11.66 2.66 2.67
CA GLU A 25 -12.85 2.23 1.92
C GLU A 25 -12.68 2.44 0.42
N ILE A 26 -12.11 3.57 0.01
CA ILE A 26 -11.83 3.86 -1.40
C ILE A 26 -10.89 2.81 -1.98
N ILE A 27 -9.84 2.45 -1.27
CA ILE A 27 -8.90 1.40 -1.69
C ILE A 27 -9.61 0.05 -1.80
N ARG A 28 -10.40 -0.30 -0.80
CA ARG A 28 -11.13 -1.59 -0.79
C ARG A 28 -12.11 -1.70 -1.95
N GLU A 29 -12.68 -0.59 -2.38
CA GLU A 29 -13.61 -0.54 -3.51
C GLU A 29 -12.92 -0.50 -4.88
N GLY A 30 -11.60 -0.55 -4.91
CA GLY A 30 -10.82 -0.54 -6.15
C GLY A 30 -10.40 0.84 -6.63
N GLY A 31 -10.52 1.85 -5.79
CA GLY A 31 -10.09 3.21 -6.10
C GLY A 31 -8.62 3.46 -5.79
N LEU A 32 -8.16 4.65 -6.10
CA LEU A 32 -6.80 5.11 -5.83
C LEU A 32 -6.78 6.15 -4.72
N VAL A 33 -5.73 6.12 -3.90
CA VAL A 33 -5.51 7.11 -2.86
C VAL A 33 -4.08 7.64 -2.95
N ALA A 34 -3.93 8.95 -3.04
CA ALA A 34 -2.62 9.59 -2.89
C ALA A 34 -2.42 9.91 -1.41
N PHE A 35 -1.25 9.56 -0.90
CA PHE A 35 -0.94 9.72 0.52
C PHE A 35 0.45 10.30 0.73
N PRO A 36 0.68 11.03 1.84
CA PRO A 36 1.99 11.59 2.13
C PRO A 36 2.96 10.51 2.60
N THR A 37 4.24 10.70 2.23
CA THR A 37 5.34 9.86 2.70
C THR A 37 6.44 10.75 3.26
N GLU A 38 7.57 10.17 3.65
CA GLU A 38 8.72 10.93 4.16
C GLU A 38 9.43 11.75 3.06
N THR A 39 9.14 11.47 1.80
CA THR A 39 9.75 12.19 0.67
C THR A 39 8.68 12.86 -0.20
N VAL A 40 8.03 12.11 -1.07
CA VAL A 40 7.01 12.61 -1.99
C VAL A 40 5.69 11.90 -1.74
N TYR A 41 4.59 12.42 -2.30
CA TYR A 41 3.31 11.73 -2.23
C TYR A 41 3.37 10.41 -2.98
N GLY A 42 2.82 9.37 -2.35
CA GLY A 42 2.64 8.07 -2.97
C GLY A 42 1.22 7.92 -3.53
N LEU A 43 1.06 7.05 -4.51
CA LEU A 43 -0.25 6.70 -5.06
C LEU A 43 -0.48 5.21 -4.82
N GLY A 44 -1.54 4.87 -4.12
CA GLY A 44 -1.81 3.51 -3.69
C GLY A 44 -3.15 2.96 -4.19
N ALA A 45 -3.19 1.64 -4.26
CA ALA A 45 -4.38 0.87 -4.62
C ALA A 45 -4.35 -0.45 -3.87
N ASP A 46 -5.44 -1.22 -3.97
CA ASP A 46 -5.52 -2.56 -3.37
C ASP A 46 -4.58 -3.52 -4.11
N ALA A 47 -3.56 -4.02 -3.43
CA ALA A 47 -2.58 -4.94 -3.99
C ALA A 47 -3.20 -6.29 -4.40
N LEU A 48 -4.35 -6.65 -3.86
CA LEU A 48 -5.06 -7.89 -4.17
C LEU A 48 -6.07 -7.71 -5.32
N ASN A 49 -6.10 -6.53 -5.93
CA ASN A 49 -7.00 -6.22 -7.04
C ASN A 49 -6.18 -5.76 -8.24
N ALA A 50 -6.00 -6.64 -9.22
CA ALA A 50 -5.17 -6.37 -10.40
C ALA A 50 -5.69 -5.18 -11.21
N GLU A 51 -7.00 -5.00 -11.30
CA GLU A 51 -7.58 -3.87 -12.03
C GLU A 51 -7.26 -2.55 -11.33
N ALA A 52 -7.31 -2.52 -10.00
CA ALA A 52 -6.96 -1.35 -9.22
C ALA A 52 -5.47 -1.02 -9.37
N ALA A 53 -4.59 -2.01 -9.32
CA ALA A 53 -3.16 -1.82 -9.53
C ALA A 53 -2.87 -1.26 -10.92
N ALA A 54 -3.56 -1.73 -11.95
CA ALA A 54 -3.42 -1.23 -13.32
C ALA A 54 -3.78 0.27 -13.43
N LYS A 55 -4.71 0.75 -12.62
CA LYS A 55 -5.08 2.17 -12.59
C LYS A 55 -3.93 3.08 -12.16
N ILE A 56 -3.02 2.58 -11.32
CA ILE A 56 -1.83 3.35 -10.90
C ILE A 56 -0.96 3.65 -12.11
N TYR A 57 -0.68 2.64 -12.93
CA TYR A 57 0.14 2.80 -14.13
C TYR A 57 -0.52 3.76 -15.11
N ALA A 58 -1.82 3.62 -15.31
CA ALA A 58 -2.58 4.49 -16.21
C ALA A 58 -2.57 5.94 -15.72
N ALA A 59 -2.77 6.17 -14.42
CA ALA A 59 -2.80 7.51 -13.83
C ALA A 59 -1.45 8.20 -13.90
N LYS A 60 -0.35 7.46 -13.72
CA LYS A 60 1.00 8.01 -13.74
C LYS A 60 1.66 8.00 -15.12
N GLY A 61 1.05 7.34 -16.09
CA GLY A 61 1.65 7.17 -17.42
C GLY A 61 2.92 6.31 -17.38
N ARG A 62 3.04 5.41 -16.40
CA ARG A 62 4.20 4.53 -16.24
C ARG A 62 4.01 3.23 -17.02
N PRO A 63 5.12 2.64 -17.54
CA PRO A 63 5.07 1.30 -18.11
C PRO A 63 4.68 0.28 -17.03
N SER A 64 3.88 -0.71 -17.41
CA SER A 64 3.40 -1.75 -16.49
C SER A 64 4.50 -2.72 -16.03
N ASP A 65 5.70 -2.64 -16.61
CA ASP A 65 6.85 -3.44 -16.20
C ASP A 65 7.61 -2.83 -15.02
N ASN A 66 7.32 -1.57 -14.64
CA ASN A 66 7.87 -0.99 -13.42
C ASN A 66 7.13 -1.57 -12.21
N PRO A 67 7.84 -2.25 -11.30
CA PRO A 67 7.18 -2.91 -10.18
C PRO A 67 6.55 -1.94 -9.19
N LEU A 68 5.47 -2.37 -8.58
CA LEU A 68 4.84 -1.69 -7.45
C LEU A 68 5.28 -2.38 -6.16
N ILE A 69 5.33 -1.62 -5.08
CA ILE A 69 5.73 -2.14 -3.77
C ILE A 69 4.47 -2.30 -2.91
N VAL A 70 4.24 -3.51 -2.41
CA VAL A 70 3.12 -3.78 -1.51
C VAL A 70 3.49 -3.29 -0.11
N HIS A 71 2.64 -2.45 0.46
CA HIS A 71 2.77 -1.98 1.85
C HIS A 71 1.89 -2.82 2.76
N ILE A 72 2.43 -3.19 3.92
CA ILE A 72 1.70 -3.92 4.94
C ILE A 72 1.84 -3.19 6.28
N HIS A 73 0.89 -3.41 7.19
CA HIS A 73 0.94 -2.83 8.53
C HIS A 73 1.22 -3.87 9.63
N ASP A 74 1.24 -5.14 9.28
CA ASP A 74 1.45 -6.24 10.21
C ASP A 74 2.25 -7.34 9.52
N ILE A 75 3.24 -7.90 10.23
CA ILE A 75 4.10 -8.96 9.68
C ILE A 75 3.29 -10.17 9.22
N SER A 76 2.18 -10.47 9.89
CA SER A 76 1.32 -11.60 9.51
C SER A 76 0.80 -11.50 8.08
N GLN A 77 0.69 -10.30 7.54
CA GLN A 77 0.21 -10.09 6.16
C GLN A 77 1.18 -10.61 5.10
N VAL A 78 2.47 -10.77 5.45
CA VAL A 78 3.47 -11.31 4.52
C VAL A 78 3.06 -12.71 4.07
N TYR A 79 2.55 -13.53 5.00
CA TYR A 79 2.18 -14.92 4.72
C TYR A 79 0.94 -15.03 3.83
N GLU A 80 0.17 -13.96 3.73
CA GLU A 80 -0.99 -13.91 2.83
C GLU A 80 -0.61 -13.63 1.39
N ILE A 81 0.54 -12.98 1.17
CA ILE A 81 0.94 -12.50 -0.15
C ILE A 81 2.22 -13.13 -0.72
N ALA A 82 3.07 -13.68 0.14
CA ALA A 82 4.32 -14.35 -0.29
C ALA A 82 4.15 -15.86 -0.30
N GLU A 83 4.72 -16.52 -1.33
CA GLU A 83 4.68 -17.98 -1.42
C GLU A 83 5.52 -18.65 -0.35
N GLU A 84 6.70 -18.09 -0.10
CA GLU A 84 7.64 -18.63 0.87
C GLU A 84 8.34 -17.49 1.59
N VAL A 85 8.51 -17.61 2.89
CA VAL A 85 9.22 -16.64 3.70
C VAL A 85 10.41 -17.35 4.35
N PRO A 86 11.63 -17.21 3.80
CA PRO A 86 12.83 -17.80 4.39
C PRO A 86 13.11 -17.30 5.79
N ASP A 87 13.80 -18.10 6.60
CA ASP A 87 14.12 -17.71 8.00
C ASP A 87 14.94 -16.43 8.07
N GLU A 88 15.85 -16.21 7.12
CA GLU A 88 16.64 -14.97 7.03
C GLU A 88 15.73 -13.75 6.85
N ALA A 89 14.69 -13.88 6.02
CA ALA A 89 13.73 -12.81 5.80
C ALA A 89 12.93 -12.53 7.06
N LYS A 90 12.51 -13.57 7.78
CA LYS A 90 11.77 -13.42 9.05
C LYS A 90 12.61 -12.67 10.08
N ALA A 91 13.90 -13.00 10.19
CA ALA A 91 14.81 -12.36 11.15
C ALA A 91 14.97 -10.87 10.83
N VAL A 92 15.08 -10.52 9.56
CA VAL A 92 15.21 -9.12 9.11
C VAL A 92 13.93 -8.35 9.38
N MET A 93 12.77 -8.95 9.09
CA MET A 93 11.46 -8.35 9.36
C MET A 93 11.29 -8.02 10.84
N GLU A 94 11.58 -8.98 11.70
CA GLU A 94 11.42 -8.82 13.15
C GLU A 94 12.33 -7.73 13.71
N LYS A 95 13.51 -7.54 13.11
CA LYS A 95 14.49 -6.57 13.58
C LYS A 95 14.21 -5.15 13.07
N PHE A 96 13.79 -5.00 11.82
CA PHE A 96 13.72 -3.70 11.16
C PHE A 96 12.32 -3.19 10.90
N TRP A 97 11.31 -4.03 10.96
CA TRP A 97 9.92 -3.60 10.80
C TRP A 97 9.26 -3.37 12.17
N PRO A 98 8.40 -2.35 12.27
CA PRO A 98 8.03 -1.38 11.24
C PRO A 98 9.18 -0.43 10.89
N GLY A 99 9.26 -0.09 9.59
CA GLY A 99 10.30 0.82 9.11
C GLY A 99 10.44 0.78 7.60
N PRO A 100 11.29 1.64 7.04
CA PRO A 100 11.43 1.80 5.59
C PRO A 100 12.34 0.72 4.96
N LEU A 101 11.94 -0.52 5.10
CA LEU A 101 12.65 -1.67 4.54
C LEU A 101 11.75 -2.42 3.58
N THR A 102 12.20 -2.61 2.35
CA THR A 102 11.53 -3.43 1.35
C THR A 102 12.25 -4.76 1.20
N ILE A 103 11.50 -5.84 1.26
CA ILE A 103 12.02 -7.21 1.07
C ILE A 103 11.39 -7.77 -0.20
N ILE A 104 12.20 -8.39 -1.04
CA ILE A 104 11.75 -9.00 -2.29
C ILE A 104 11.57 -10.50 -2.06
N LEU A 105 10.34 -10.97 -2.27
CA LEU A 105 9.97 -12.38 -2.10
C LEU A 105 9.12 -12.81 -3.30
N ASN A 106 9.04 -14.12 -3.51
CA ASN A 106 8.14 -14.67 -4.53
C ASN A 106 6.69 -14.46 -4.07
N LYS A 107 5.90 -13.81 -4.91
CA LYS A 107 4.52 -13.48 -4.58
C LYS A 107 3.58 -14.65 -4.88
N LYS A 108 2.48 -14.71 -4.13
CA LYS A 108 1.37 -15.60 -4.47
C LYS A 108 0.60 -15.04 -5.67
N SER A 109 -0.20 -15.90 -6.30
CA SER A 109 -0.98 -15.51 -7.48
C SER A 109 -2.06 -14.45 -7.19
N CYS A 110 -2.41 -14.24 -5.93
CA CYS A 110 -3.40 -13.23 -5.54
C CYS A 110 -2.87 -11.79 -5.62
N VAL A 111 -1.57 -11.64 -5.84
CA VAL A 111 -0.92 -10.30 -5.90
C VAL A 111 -0.58 -9.92 -7.34
#